data_bd2a8017304e6ef606fb97bb89b98e07
#
_entry.id   bd2a8017304e6ef606fb97bb89b98e07
#
_cell.length_a   1.000
_cell.length_b   1.000
_cell.length_c   1.000
_cell.angle_alpha   90.00
_cell.angle_beta   90.00
_cell.angle_gamma   90.00
#
_symmetry.space_group_name_H-M   'P 1'
#
loop_
_entity.id
_entity.type
_entity.pdbx_description
1 polymer ?
#
loop_
_entity_poly.entity_id
_entity_poly.type
_entity_poly.pdbx_seq_one_letter_code
_entity_poly.pdbx_strand_id
1 'polypeptide(L)'
;MKASSNLKSLLKNIDHKGYPAYKSTQGTYDFGTYFLSIDHVQGDPFASPSKLSVHIKGKSAGFPASFYDTKYKRIALCDHLTRLFYQALSKISFRAKGSGKSGLFSVSKCGQQVLERTACTMDPLSGDIFVHFEAGFPANGRTVNARELDKMLFGLLPDCVSSSLFYKNIDQKMLESVIYLSEDQHTIRKNLSSMGLVAFIADGSILPRESGISQKPLKNCVKFQSPDTYRVSFDLPHHGTITGMGIPKGITLIVGGGYHGKSTLLKALELGVYDHVKGDGREFVITDPTAMKIRAEDGRSITNTDISMFINNLPNGKDTVSFHTEDASGSTSQAANVVEAMETGSSLFLIDEDTSATNFMIRDELMQRVVLRDQEPITPFIERVRELYERYGTSSIIVAGSCGSYFHPADHIIQMDQYVPKDITTLAKDAAKDFPMVSLPENKHPDPCFDRCFKSGNQLKKERRIKMKTLGKDAFSINKDTVDLRYVEQIADAEQTTALGYALLYAKLHLMDGKKDLRTVADELMQIIETKGLSAILDSKYVKSNLAMPRKQEIMAAINRYRSL
;
A
#
# COMPACT_ATOMS: atom_id res chain seq x y z
N MET A 1 -30.58 18.69 -12.55
CA MET A 1 -29.87 18.02 -13.64
C MET A 1 -30.15 18.77 -14.93
N LYS A 2 -29.16 19.06 -15.75
CA LYS A 2 -29.29 19.86 -16.99
C LYS A 2 -29.05 18.95 -18.20
N ALA A 3 -29.66 19.25 -19.34
CA ALA A 3 -29.34 18.56 -20.59
C ALA A 3 -27.92 18.92 -21.06
N SER A 4 -27.23 18.03 -21.76
CA SER A 4 -25.91 18.30 -22.35
C SER A 4 -25.90 19.46 -23.31
N SER A 5 -27.04 19.70 -24.02
CA SER A 5 -27.26 20.90 -24.86
C SER A 5 -27.12 22.21 -24.11
N ASN A 6 -27.52 22.25 -22.81
CA ASN A 6 -27.35 23.44 -21.98
C ASN A 6 -25.86 23.76 -21.74
N LEU A 7 -25.00 22.73 -21.53
CA LEU A 7 -23.57 22.91 -21.43
C LEU A 7 -22.99 23.48 -22.73
N LYS A 8 -23.44 22.92 -23.88
CA LYS A 8 -22.99 23.36 -25.20
C LYS A 8 -23.34 24.83 -25.48
N SER A 9 -24.56 25.22 -25.11
CA SER A 9 -25.03 26.62 -25.23
C SER A 9 -24.21 27.54 -24.28
N LEU A 10 -23.97 27.08 -23.06
CA LEU A 10 -23.19 27.82 -22.07
C LEU A 10 -21.74 28.04 -22.54
N LEU A 11 -21.09 27.03 -23.13
CA LEU A 11 -19.75 27.13 -23.69
C LEU A 11 -19.69 28.21 -24.77
N LYS A 12 -20.67 28.25 -25.70
CA LYS A 12 -20.75 29.29 -26.72
C LYS A 12 -20.86 30.70 -26.11
N ASN A 13 -21.64 30.84 -25.03
CA ASN A 13 -21.87 32.13 -24.37
C ASN A 13 -20.66 32.67 -23.60
N ILE A 14 -19.73 31.79 -23.20
CA ILE A 14 -18.52 32.17 -22.43
C ILE A 14 -17.26 32.22 -23.30
N ASP A 15 -17.35 31.85 -24.58
CA ASP A 15 -16.19 31.84 -25.47
C ASP A 15 -15.49 33.21 -25.52
N HIS A 16 -14.17 33.20 -25.59
CA HIS A 16 -13.32 34.38 -25.54
C HIS A 16 -13.42 35.25 -24.27
N LYS A 17 -14.26 34.91 -23.28
CA LYS A 17 -14.28 35.61 -21.97
C LYS A 17 -13.04 35.24 -21.15
N GLY A 18 -12.79 35.97 -20.06
CA GLY A 18 -11.72 35.64 -19.12
C GLY A 18 -11.90 34.22 -18.54
N TYR A 19 -10.80 33.52 -18.28
CA TYR A 19 -10.77 32.12 -17.84
C TYR A 19 -11.73 31.80 -16.67
N PRO A 20 -11.92 32.68 -15.65
CA PRO A 20 -12.87 32.44 -14.57
C PRO A 20 -14.34 32.21 -15.01
N ALA A 21 -14.71 32.58 -16.25
CA ALA A 21 -16.04 32.32 -16.80
C ALA A 21 -16.35 30.80 -16.88
N TYR A 22 -15.34 29.93 -16.96
CA TYR A 22 -15.52 28.48 -16.88
C TYR A 22 -16.19 28.01 -15.59
N LYS A 23 -16.16 28.77 -14.48
CA LYS A 23 -16.85 28.42 -13.25
C LYS A 23 -18.36 28.23 -13.43
N SER A 24 -18.94 28.94 -14.40
CA SER A 24 -20.36 28.80 -14.73
C SER A 24 -20.73 27.42 -15.31
N THR A 25 -19.73 26.63 -15.77
CA THR A 25 -19.95 25.27 -16.28
C THR A 25 -20.09 24.23 -15.18
N GLN A 26 -19.84 24.55 -13.92
CA GLN A 26 -20.05 23.60 -12.81
C GLN A 26 -21.47 23.09 -12.76
N GLY A 27 -21.61 21.77 -12.58
CA GLY A 27 -22.91 21.11 -12.51
C GLY A 27 -22.91 19.74 -13.19
N THR A 28 -24.06 19.07 -13.13
CA THR A 28 -24.28 17.73 -13.70
C THR A 28 -25.14 17.84 -14.95
N TYR A 29 -24.70 17.18 -16.01
CA TYR A 29 -25.26 17.20 -17.34
C TYR A 29 -25.59 15.79 -17.82
N ASP A 30 -26.76 15.62 -18.43
CA ASP A 30 -27.23 14.36 -19.01
C ASP A 30 -26.72 14.21 -20.45
N PHE A 31 -25.90 13.19 -20.69
CA PHE A 31 -25.38 12.78 -21.99
C PHE A 31 -26.14 11.56 -22.58
N GLY A 32 -27.30 11.23 -22.02
CA GLY A 32 -28.15 10.11 -22.42
C GLY A 32 -27.73 8.78 -21.78
N THR A 33 -26.57 8.25 -22.11
CA THR A 33 -26.08 6.97 -21.57
C THR A 33 -25.32 7.12 -20.26
N TYR A 34 -24.87 8.32 -19.93
CA TYR A 34 -24.16 8.64 -18.69
C TYR A 34 -24.40 10.10 -18.29
N PHE A 35 -24.12 10.42 -17.06
CA PHE A 35 -24.09 11.78 -16.54
C PHE A 35 -22.66 12.26 -16.41
N LEU A 36 -22.37 13.45 -16.91
CA LEU A 36 -21.09 14.14 -16.73
C LEU A 36 -21.25 15.24 -15.69
N SER A 37 -20.49 15.18 -14.61
CA SER A 37 -20.39 16.26 -13.63
C SER A 37 -19.09 17.01 -13.77
N ILE A 38 -19.16 18.34 -13.78
CA ILE A 38 -18.02 19.25 -13.62
C ILE A 38 -18.04 19.67 -12.16
N ASP A 39 -17.25 18.94 -11.33
CA ASP A 39 -17.30 19.07 -9.86
C ASP A 39 -16.51 20.29 -9.37
N HIS A 40 -15.39 20.57 -10.03
CA HIS A 40 -14.54 21.73 -9.74
C HIS A 40 -13.86 22.25 -11.01
N VAL A 41 -13.88 23.56 -11.21
CA VAL A 41 -13.19 24.21 -12.33
C VAL A 41 -11.91 24.83 -11.83
N GLN A 42 -10.80 24.56 -12.52
CA GLN A 42 -9.50 25.20 -12.26
C GLN A 42 -9.58 26.73 -12.40
N GLY A 43 -8.83 27.45 -11.56
CA GLY A 43 -8.89 28.90 -11.55
C GLY A 43 -8.10 29.60 -12.65
N ASP A 44 -7.14 28.89 -13.26
CA ASP A 44 -6.18 29.40 -14.24
C ASP A 44 -5.67 28.23 -15.11
N PRO A 45 -5.30 28.39 -16.37
CA PRO A 45 -4.83 27.31 -17.24
C PRO A 45 -3.59 26.55 -16.72
N PHE A 46 -2.81 27.16 -15.86
CA PHE A 46 -1.60 26.58 -15.25
C PHE A 46 -1.85 25.94 -13.88
N ALA A 47 -3.02 26.18 -13.27
CA ALA A 47 -3.41 25.60 -11.98
C ALA A 47 -3.63 24.08 -12.06
N SER A 48 -3.94 23.45 -10.92
CA SER A 48 -4.38 22.03 -10.89
C SER A 48 -5.62 21.86 -11.77
N PRO A 49 -5.71 20.78 -12.56
CA PRO A 49 -6.80 20.59 -13.52
C PRO A 49 -8.18 20.59 -12.87
N SER A 50 -9.19 20.84 -13.69
CA SER A 50 -10.60 20.74 -13.31
C SER A 50 -10.93 19.29 -12.94
N LYS A 51 -11.83 19.09 -11.98
CA LYS A 51 -12.27 17.78 -11.52
C LYS A 51 -13.63 17.46 -12.10
N LEU A 52 -13.70 16.31 -12.72
CA LEU A 52 -14.90 15.82 -13.40
C LEU A 52 -15.23 14.42 -12.88
N SER A 53 -16.52 14.07 -12.99
CA SER A 53 -16.96 12.71 -12.75
C SER A 53 -17.96 12.26 -13.79
N VAL A 54 -17.92 10.96 -14.10
CA VAL A 54 -18.89 10.25 -14.92
C VAL A 54 -19.69 9.33 -14.00
N HIS A 55 -21.01 9.41 -14.07
CA HIS A 55 -21.93 8.48 -13.41
C HIS A 55 -22.72 7.71 -14.46
N ILE A 56 -22.66 6.38 -14.37
CA ILE A 56 -23.39 5.46 -15.25
C ILE A 56 -24.31 4.61 -14.38
N LYS A 57 -25.60 4.60 -14.69
CA LYS A 57 -26.56 3.73 -13.99
C LYS A 57 -26.24 2.26 -14.27
N GLY A 58 -26.31 1.39 -13.25
CA GLY A 58 -25.96 -0.02 -13.36
C GLY A 58 -26.70 -0.75 -14.48
N LYS A 59 -28.03 -0.45 -14.66
CA LYS A 59 -28.80 -0.97 -15.80
C LYS A 59 -28.21 -0.61 -17.16
N SER A 60 -27.62 0.58 -17.28
CA SER A 60 -27.00 1.06 -18.53
C SER A 60 -25.58 0.51 -18.70
N ALA A 61 -24.82 0.42 -17.62
CA ALA A 61 -23.47 -0.15 -17.60
C ALA A 61 -23.48 -1.64 -17.95
N GLY A 62 -24.48 -2.39 -17.48
CA GLY A 62 -24.80 -3.76 -17.89
C GLY A 62 -23.88 -4.85 -17.31
N PHE A 63 -23.11 -4.57 -16.26
CA PHE A 63 -22.24 -5.58 -15.62
C PHE A 63 -23.07 -6.62 -14.87
N PRO A 64 -22.74 -7.93 -14.98
CA PRO A 64 -23.39 -8.98 -14.19
C PRO A 64 -23.26 -8.74 -12.69
N ALA A 65 -24.32 -8.95 -11.92
CA ALA A 65 -24.31 -8.76 -10.47
C ALA A 65 -23.25 -9.65 -9.78
N SER A 66 -23.00 -10.85 -10.33
CA SER A 66 -21.98 -11.77 -9.84
C SER A 66 -20.54 -11.24 -9.93
N PHE A 67 -20.30 -10.15 -10.68
CA PHE A 67 -18.98 -9.53 -10.81
C PHE A 67 -18.70 -8.46 -9.75
N TYR A 68 -19.73 -8.08 -8.96
CA TYR A 68 -19.60 -7.06 -7.92
C TYR A 68 -20.34 -7.37 -6.62
N ASP A 69 -20.81 -8.61 -6.43
CA ASP A 69 -21.53 -9.07 -5.24
C ASP A 69 -20.67 -9.07 -3.96
N THR A 70 -19.36 -9.20 -4.09
CA THR A 70 -18.41 -9.15 -2.97
C THR A 70 -17.46 -7.95 -3.10
N LYS A 71 -16.88 -7.51 -1.96
CA LYS A 71 -15.98 -6.35 -1.95
C LYS A 71 -14.75 -6.56 -2.84
N TYR A 72 -14.10 -7.73 -2.77
CA TYR A 72 -12.88 -8.01 -3.54
C TYR A 72 -13.15 -8.05 -5.05
N LYS A 73 -14.30 -8.60 -5.50
CA LYS A 73 -14.71 -8.57 -6.91
C LYS A 73 -14.96 -7.12 -7.38
N ARG A 74 -15.65 -6.30 -6.57
CA ARG A 74 -15.85 -4.87 -6.90
C ARG A 74 -14.54 -4.13 -7.06
N ILE A 75 -13.56 -4.38 -6.18
CA ILE A 75 -12.24 -3.78 -6.27
C ILE A 75 -11.56 -4.20 -7.57
N ALA A 76 -11.55 -5.50 -7.90
CA ALA A 76 -10.95 -6.02 -9.12
C ALA A 76 -11.62 -5.45 -10.38
N LEU A 77 -12.97 -5.38 -10.39
CA LEU A 77 -13.74 -4.78 -11.48
C LEU A 77 -13.40 -3.30 -11.66
N CYS A 78 -13.46 -2.51 -10.57
CA CYS A 78 -13.17 -1.07 -10.62
C CYS A 78 -11.72 -0.77 -10.99
N ASP A 79 -10.75 -1.57 -10.52
CA ASP A 79 -9.36 -1.45 -10.93
C ASP A 79 -9.18 -1.74 -12.43
N HIS A 80 -9.84 -2.78 -12.95
CA HIS A 80 -9.80 -3.10 -14.38
C HIS A 80 -10.43 -1.98 -15.23
N LEU A 81 -11.59 -1.45 -14.84
CA LEU A 81 -12.24 -0.33 -15.52
C LEU A 81 -11.37 0.93 -15.50
N THR A 82 -10.71 1.21 -14.37
CA THR A 82 -9.76 2.32 -14.24
C THR A 82 -8.62 2.19 -15.26
N ARG A 83 -8.07 0.98 -15.44
CA ARG A 83 -7.01 0.70 -16.42
C ARG A 83 -7.48 0.91 -17.86
N LEU A 84 -8.66 0.42 -18.20
CA LEU A 84 -9.26 0.61 -19.53
C LEU A 84 -9.51 2.10 -19.81
N PHE A 85 -10.08 2.81 -18.84
CA PHE A 85 -10.36 4.24 -18.96
C PHE A 85 -9.07 5.07 -19.05
N TYR A 86 -8.03 4.73 -18.26
CA TYR A 86 -6.70 5.33 -18.39
C TYR A 86 -6.12 5.14 -19.80
N GLN A 87 -6.21 3.92 -20.35
CA GLN A 87 -5.73 3.62 -21.70
C GLN A 87 -6.49 4.43 -22.76
N ALA A 88 -7.81 4.56 -22.64
CA ALA A 88 -8.64 5.35 -23.53
C ALA A 88 -8.29 6.84 -23.43
N LEU A 89 -8.26 7.41 -22.21
CA LEU A 89 -7.94 8.82 -22.00
C LEU A 89 -6.52 9.20 -22.43
N SER A 90 -5.54 8.32 -22.22
CA SER A 90 -4.14 8.59 -22.60
C SER A 90 -3.97 8.78 -24.11
N LYS A 91 -4.82 8.12 -24.93
CA LYS A 91 -4.81 8.26 -26.40
C LYS A 91 -5.35 9.62 -26.87
N ILE A 92 -6.17 10.27 -26.08
CA ILE A 92 -6.84 11.54 -26.44
C ILE A 92 -6.29 12.74 -25.68
N SER A 93 -5.55 12.53 -24.60
CA SER A 93 -4.96 13.60 -23.78
C SER A 93 -4.07 14.49 -24.65
N PHE A 94 -4.20 15.80 -24.49
CA PHE A 94 -3.54 16.86 -25.27
C PHE A 94 -3.90 16.92 -26.77
N ARG A 95 -4.97 16.23 -27.23
CA ARG A 95 -5.47 16.44 -28.61
C ARG A 95 -6.19 17.79 -28.78
N ALA A 96 -6.75 18.35 -27.72
CA ALA A 96 -7.23 19.72 -27.68
C ALA A 96 -6.04 20.66 -27.41
N LYS A 97 -6.02 21.80 -28.07
CA LYS A 97 -4.91 22.76 -28.02
C LYS A 97 -5.21 23.94 -27.09
N GLY A 98 -4.16 24.55 -26.58
CA GLY A 98 -4.26 25.76 -25.77
C GLY A 98 -3.09 25.95 -24.81
N SER A 99 -3.18 26.95 -23.95
CA SER A 99 -2.16 27.35 -23.00
C SER A 99 -2.16 26.47 -21.74
N GLY A 100 -1.02 26.30 -21.11
CA GLY A 100 -0.86 25.58 -19.84
C GLY A 100 -1.26 24.09 -19.93
N LYS A 101 -2.18 23.65 -19.11
CA LYS A 101 -2.68 22.26 -19.07
C LYS A 101 -3.84 21.99 -20.02
N SER A 102 -4.09 22.87 -20.97
CA SER A 102 -5.17 22.72 -21.96
C SER A 102 -5.12 21.35 -22.64
N GLY A 103 -6.25 20.68 -22.71
CA GLY A 103 -6.37 19.39 -23.38
C GLY A 103 -5.94 18.18 -22.57
N LEU A 104 -5.42 18.36 -21.35
CA LEU A 104 -5.09 17.26 -20.45
C LEU A 104 -6.35 16.47 -20.10
N PHE A 105 -6.25 15.16 -20.16
CA PHE A 105 -7.10 14.22 -19.42
C PHE A 105 -6.22 13.33 -18.54
N SER A 106 -6.61 13.13 -17.30
CA SER A 106 -5.85 12.35 -16.32
C SER A 106 -6.78 11.57 -15.40
N VAL A 107 -6.44 10.32 -15.16
CA VAL A 107 -7.05 9.40 -14.18
C VAL A 107 -5.93 8.54 -13.60
N SER A 108 -6.18 7.80 -12.54
CA SER A 108 -5.23 6.89 -11.89
C SER A 108 -4.49 6.00 -12.90
N LYS A 109 -3.16 6.02 -12.83
CA LYS A 109 -2.29 5.10 -13.57
C LYS A 109 -1.94 3.92 -12.66
N CYS A 110 -2.72 2.83 -12.75
CA CYS A 110 -2.53 1.66 -11.90
C CYS A 110 -1.21 0.93 -12.18
N GLY A 111 -0.54 0.48 -11.10
CA GLY A 111 0.63 -0.41 -11.14
C GLY A 111 0.25 -1.88 -11.33
N GLN A 112 1.06 -2.81 -10.83
CA GLN A 112 0.79 -4.26 -10.92
C GLN A 112 -0.16 -4.74 -9.81
N GLN A 113 -0.29 -3.99 -8.72
CA GLN A 113 -1.18 -4.29 -7.61
C GLN A 113 -2.62 -3.85 -7.91
N VAL A 114 -3.58 -4.66 -7.49
CA VAL A 114 -5.01 -4.34 -7.52
C VAL A 114 -5.36 -3.58 -6.24
N LEU A 115 -5.79 -2.33 -6.37
CA LEU A 115 -6.07 -1.46 -5.23
C LEU A 115 -7.48 -0.85 -5.32
N GLU A 116 -8.17 -0.77 -4.19
CA GLU A 116 -9.38 0.04 -4.08
C GLU A 116 -9.02 1.53 -4.27
N ARG A 117 -9.68 2.20 -5.23
CA ARG A 117 -9.37 3.59 -5.58
C ARG A 117 -10.61 4.46 -5.63
N THR A 118 -10.44 5.75 -5.37
CA THR A 118 -11.50 6.75 -5.60
C THR A 118 -11.71 7.07 -7.08
N ALA A 119 -10.77 6.69 -7.95
CA ALA A 119 -10.88 6.91 -9.40
C ALA A 119 -12.10 6.21 -10.01
N CYS A 120 -12.41 5.00 -9.57
CA CYS A 120 -13.58 4.25 -9.99
C CYS A 120 -14.20 3.53 -8.80
N THR A 121 -15.49 3.72 -8.58
CA THR A 121 -16.25 3.05 -7.54
C THR A 121 -17.55 2.50 -8.10
N MET A 122 -18.06 1.44 -7.50
CA MET A 122 -19.32 0.81 -7.90
C MET A 122 -20.24 0.63 -6.69
N ASP A 123 -21.48 1.04 -6.83
CA ASP A 123 -22.50 0.79 -5.80
C ASP A 123 -22.83 -0.71 -5.73
N PRO A 124 -22.74 -1.34 -4.53
CA PRO A 124 -22.93 -2.77 -4.39
C PRO A 124 -24.35 -3.26 -4.68
N LEU A 125 -25.35 -2.40 -4.59
CA LEU A 125 -26.76 -2.77 -4.75
C LEU A 125 -27.28 -2.47 -6.15
N SER A 126 -27.01 -1.28 -6.67
CA SER A 126 -27.52 -0.84 -7.97
C SER A 126 -26.58 -1.15 -9.14
N GLY A 127 -25.29 -1.40 -8.88
CA GLY A 127 -24.25 -1.52 -9.89
C GLY A 127 -23.93 -0.18 -10.58
N ASP A 128 -24.36 0.95 -10.01
CA ASP A 128 -24.04 2.28 -10.53
C ASP A 128 -22.54 2.51 -10.44
N ILE A 129 -21.95 3.04 -11.52
CA ILE A 129 -20.51 3.30 -11.61
C ILE A 129 -20.26 4.79 -11.51
N PHE A 130 -19.29 5.16 -10.67
CA PHE A 130 -18.79 6.51 -10.55
C PHE A 130 -17.30 6.53 -10.91
N VAL A 131 -16.92 7.33 -11.90
CA VAL A 131 -15.53 7.48 -12.33
C VAL A 131 -15.11 8.93 -12.18
N HIS A 132 -14.09 9.19 -11.37
CA HIS A 132 -13.52 10.51 -11.12
C HIS A 132 -12.21 10.68 -11.89
N PHE A 133 -12.05 11.81 -12.58
CA PHE A 133 -10.88 12.10 -13.40
C PHE A 133 -10.63 13.61 -13.46
N GLU A 134 -9.52 14.01 -14.04
CA GLU A 134 -9.15 15.41 -14.18
C GLU A 134 -9.08 15.81 -15.66
N ALA A 135 -9.48 17.06 -15.95
CA ALA A 135 -9.36 17.64 -17.29
C ALA A 135 -8.82 19.08 -17.22
N GLY A 136 -7.84 19.36 -18.07
CA GLY A 136 -7.31 20.72 -18.26
C GLY A 136 -8.16 21.49 -19.25
N PHE A 137 -8.94 22.48 -18.76
CA PHE A 137 -9.81 23.26 -19.60
C PHE A 137 -9.02 24.18 -20.52
N PRO A 138 -9.31 24.15 -21.84
CA PRO A 138 -8.53 24.87 -22.85
C PRO A 138 -8.62 26.40 -22.75
N ALA A 139 -7.50 27.06 -23.01
CA ALA A 139 -7.41 28.51 -23.03
C ALA A 139 -6.53 29.03 -24.17
N ASN A 140 -6.83 30.21 -24.66
CA ASN A 140 -5.94 31.03 -25.46
C ASN A 140 -5.35 32.12 -24.55
N GLY A 141 -4.09 31.95 -24.13
CA GLY A 141 -3.54 32.75 -23.03
C GLY A 141 -4.33 32.50 -21.73
N ARG A 142 -5.12 33.49 -21.29
CA ARG A 142 -6.01 33.41 -20.14
C ARG A 142 -7.48 33.64 -20.51
N THR A 143 -7.86 33.40 -21.76
CA THR A 143 -9.24 33.48 -22.22
C THR A 143 -9.78 32.09 -22.51
N VAL A 144 -11.09 31.93 -22.36
CA VAL A 144 -11.81 30.69 -22.64
C VAL A 144 -11.64 30.30 -24.11
N ASN A 145 -11.33 29.03 -24.37
CA ASN A 145 -11.37 28.42 -25.69
C ASN A 145 -12.48 27.35 -25.70
N ALA A 146 -13.71 27.80 -25.90
CA ALA A 146 -14.90 26.95 -25.82
C ALA A 146 -14.93 25.88 -26.90
N ARG A 147 -14.41 26.16 -28.10
CA ARG A 147 -14.36 25.20 -29.21
C ARG A 147 -13.53 23.97 -28.83
N GLU A 148 -12.37 24.17 -28.24
CA GLU A 148 -11.52 23.04 -27.84
C GLU A 148 -12.11 22.28 -26.64
N LEU A 149 -12.81 22.95 -25.71
CA LEU A 149 -13.51 22.24 -24.62
C LEU A 149 -14.74 21.46 -25.15
N ASP A 150 -15.48 21.99 -26.10
CA ASP A 150 -16.56 21.27 -26.79
C ASP A 150 -16.02 20.01 -27.45
N LYS A 151 -14.89 20.10 -28.17
CA LYS A 151 -14.19 18.95 -28.77
C LYS A 151 -13.80 17.91 -27.69
N MET A 152 -13.30 18.35 -26.54
CA MET A 152 -12.95 17.46 -25.43
C MET A 152 -14.15 16.71 -24.88
N LEU A 153 -15.22 17.44 -24.50
CA LEU A 153 -16.33 16.87 -23.75
C LEU A 153 -17.40 16.20 -24.63
N PHE A 154 -17.58 16.68 -25.85
CA PHE A 154 -18.62 16.16 -26.77
C PHE A 154 -18.06 15.33 -27.93
N GLY A 155 -16.78 15.51 -28.29
CA GLY A 155 -16.14 14.77 -29.38
C GLY A 155 -15.28 13.61 -28.91
N LEU A 156 -14.43 13.80 -27.89
CA LEU A 156 -13.40 12.84 -27.51
C LEU A 156 -13.81 11.97 -26.31
N LEU A 157 -14.35 12.58 -25.26
CA LEU A 157 -14.69 11.88 -24.02
C LEU A 157 -15.78 10.81 -24.17
N PRO A 158 -16.86 11.01 -24.97
CA PRO A 158 -17.93 10.01 -25.12
C PRO A 158 -17.41 8.65 -25.62
N ASP A 159 -16.47 8.63 -26.57
CA ASP A 159 -15.88 7.40 -27.09
C ASP A 159 -15.05 6.68 -26.01
N CYS A 160 -14.32 7.44 -25.17
CA CYS A 160 -13.57 6.85 -24.05
C CYS A 160 -14.51 6.24 -23.03
N VAL A 161 -15.57 6.94 -22.63
CA VAL A 161 -16.58 6.43 -21.71
C VAL A 161 -17.27 5.18 -22.28
N SER A 162 -17.66 5.24 -23.56
CA SER A 162 -18.36 4.12 -24.22
C SER A 162 -17.49 2.88 -24.33
N SER A 163 -16.21 3.02 -24.72
CA SER A 163 -15.32 1.89 -24.96
C SER A 163 -14.75 1.25 -23.72
N SER A 164 -14.80 1.91 -22.55
CA SER A 164 -14.13 1.43 -21.34
C SER A 164 -15.04 1.16 -20.14
N LEU A 165 -16.26 1.70 -20.11
CA LEU A 165 -17.13 1.69 -18.91
C LEU A 165 -18.46 0.98 -19.14
N PHE A 166 -18.70 0.37 -20.29
CA PHE A 166 -19.91 -0.41 -20.57
C PHE A 166 -19.54 -1.87 -20.87
N TYR A 167 -20.19 -2.81 -20.20
CA TYR A 167 -19.92 -4.24 -20.29
C TYR A 167 -19.94 -4.77 -21.73
N LYS A 168 -20.91 -4.33 -22.54
CA LYS A 168 -21.06 -4.77 -23.93
C LYS A 168 -19.93 -4.33 -24.87
N ASN A 169 -19.11 -3.34 -24.47
CA ASN A 169 -18.09 -2.72 -25.32
C ASN A 169 -16.66 -3.10 -24.91
N ILE A 170 -16.49 -3.81 -23.80
CA ILE A 170 -15.17 -4.27 -23.31
C ILE A 170 -14.96 -5.75 -23.62
N ASP A 171 -13.73 -6.23 -23.50
CA ASP A 171 -13.43 -7.65 -23.58
C ASP A 171 -13.98 -8.39 -22.35
N GLN A 172 -15.14 -9.02 -22.55
CA GLN A 172 -15.88 -9.72 -21.48
C GLN A 172 -15.10 -10.93 -20.95
N LYS A 173 -14.39 -11.68 -21.81
CA LYS A 173 -13.58 -12.83 -21.40
C LYS A 173 -12.38 -12.39 -20.56
N MET A 174 -11.74 -11.29 -20.93
CA MET A 174 -10.67 -10.73 -20.14
C MET A 174 -11.19 -10.27 -18.77
N LEU A 175 -12.30 -9.55 -18.73
CA LEU A 175 -12.91 -9.13 -17.46
C LEU A 175 -13.29 -10.33 -16.58
N GLU A 176 -13.94 -11.34 -17.14
CA GLU A 176 -14.29 -12.57 -16.42
C GLU A 176 -13.04 -13.19 -15.79
N SER A 177 -11.94 -13.29 -16.55
CA SER A 177 -10.67 -13.80 -16.04
C SER A 177 -10.07 -12.95 -14.91
N VAL A 178 -10.31 -11.63 -14.88
CA VAL A 178 -9.89 -10.74 -13.77
C VAL A 178 -10.72 -11.03 -12.52
N ILE A 179 -12.03 -11.21 -12.66
CA ILE A 179 -12.91 -11.53 -11.54
C ILE A 179 -12.57 -12.91 -10.97
N TYR A 180 -12.40 -13.92 -11.82
CA TYR A 180 -12.00 -15.28 -11.41
C TYR A 180 -10.67 -15.29 -10.67
N LEU A 181 -9.67 -14.55 -11.18
CA LEU A 181 -8.39 -14.41 -10.49
C LEU A 181 -8.55 -13.80 -9.09
N SER A 182 -9.41 -12.79 -8.93
CA SER A 182 -9.65 -12.17 -7.62
C SER A 182 -10.29 -13.13 -6.61
N GLU A 183 -11.17 -14.03 -7.07
CA GLU A 183 -11.77 -15.08 -6.23
C GLU A 183 -10.73 -16.11 -5.81
N ASP A 184 -9.86 -16.52 -6.72
CA ASP A 184 -8.80 -17.48 -6.46
C ASP A 184 -7.76 -16.91 -5.47
N GLN A 185 -7.33 -15.66 -5.67
CA GLN A 185 -6.42 -14.95 -4.75
C GLN A 185 -7.04 -14.80 -3.35
N HIS A 186 -8.32 -14.41 -3.29
CA HIS A 186 -9.06 -14.32 -2.04
C HIS A 186 -9.15 -15.67 -1.33
N THR A 187 -9.39 -16.76 -2.07
CA THR A 187 -9.48 -18.12 -1.54
C THR A 187 -8.16 -18.54 -0.90
N ILE A 188 -7.01 -18.31 -1.54
CA ILE A 188 -5.71 -18.61 -0.96
C ILE A 188 -5.51 -17.78 0.31
N ARG A 189 -5.69 -16.45 0.24
CA ARG A 189 -5.46 -15.53 1.36
C ARG A 189 -6.30 -15.89 2.59
N LYS A 190 -7.57 -16.23 2.40
CA LYS A 190 -8.50 -16.66 3.46
C LYS A 190 -8.03 -17.94 4.14
N ASN A 191 -7.46 -18.88 3.38
CA ASN A 191 -7.09 -20.19 3.88
C ASN A 191 -5.65 -20.27 4.45
N LEU A 192 -4.79 -19.26 4.25
CA LEU A 192 -3.41 -19.28 4.77
C LEU A 192 -3.37 -19.63 6.26
N SER A 193 -4.09 -18.88 7.08
CA SER A 193 -4.02 -19.04 8.54
C SER A 193 -4.57 -20.39 9.02
N SER A 194 -5.63 -20.92 8.41
CA SER A 194 -6.20 -22.22 8.75
C SER A 194 -5.29 -23.40 8.38
N MET A 195 -4.44 -23.21 7.35
CA MET A 195 -3.40 -24.16 6.96
C MET A 195 -2.10 -24.00 7.77
N GLY A 196 -2.07 -23.10 8.75
CA GLY A 196 -0.86 -22.80 9.53
C GLY A 196 0.22 -22.05 8.73
N LEU A 197 -0.15 -21.38 7.65
CA LEU A 197 0.77 -20.68 6.75
C LEU A 197 0.74 -19.15 6.99
N VAL A 198 1.85 -18.49 6.68
CA VAL A 198 1.99 -17.03 6.63
C VAL A 198 2.17 -16.51 5.20
N ALA A 199 2.58 -17.36 4.27
CA ALA A 199 2.69 -17.02 2.86
C ALA A 199 2.58 -18.26 1.97
N PHE A 200 2.25 -18.00 0.69
CA PHE A 200 2.21 -19.01 -0.37
C PHE A 200 2.83 -18.44 -1.64
N ILE A 201 3.67 -19.22 -2.32
CA ILE A 201 4.28 -18.90 -3.60
C ILE A 201 4.01 -20.05 -4.57
N ALA A 202 3.16 -19.82 -5.57
CA ALA A 202 2.83 -20.87 -6.54
C ALA A 202 4.03 -21.26 -7.41
N ASP A 203 4.12 -22.53 -7.75
CA ASP A 203 5.05 -23.05 -8.75
C ASP A 203 4.80 -22.37 -10.11
N GLY A 204 5.86 -22.01 -10.80
CA GLY A 204 5.79 -21.29 -12.07
C GLY A 204 5.74 -19.77 -11.94
N SER A 205 5.67 -19.21 -10.71
CA SER A 205 5.70 -17.76 -10.49
C SER A 205 6.97 -17.11 -11.01
N ILE A 206 6.84 -15.85 -11.49
CA ILE A 206 7.95 -15.01 -11.96
C ILE A 206 8.24 -13.97 -10.88
N LEU A 207 9.22 -14.23 -10.04
CA LEU A 207 9.55 -13.35 -8.92
C LEU A 207 10.35 -12.12 -9.32
N PRO A 208 11.39 -12.19 -10.20
CA PRO A 208 12.19 -11.04 -10.55
C PRO A 208 11.43 -10.05 -11.42
N ARG A 209 11.84 -8.78 -11.34
CA ARG A 209 11.35 -7.67 -12.16
C ARG A 209 12.36 -7.31 -13.24
N GLU A 210 11.86 -6.69 -14.31
CA GLU A 210 12.64 -6.31 -15.50
C GLU A 210 13.84 -5.41 -15.16
N SER A 211 13.68 -4.52 -14.16
CA SER A 211 14.73 -3.66 -13.60
C SER A 211 14.36 -3.17 -12.20
N GLY A 212 15.28 -2.50 -11.51
CA GLY A 212 15.02 -1.92 -10.18
C GLY A 212 13.93 -0.83 -10.14
N ILE A 213 13.59 -0.24 -11.29
CA ILE A 213 12.55 0.79 -11.43
C ILE A 213 11.28 0.29 -12.14
N SER A 214 11.32 -0.90 -12.73
CA SER A 214 10.18 -1.51 -13.42
C SER A 214 9.47 -2.51 -12.50
N GLN A 215 8.14 -2.46 -12.48
CA GLN A 215 7.33 -3.46 -11.79
C GLN A 215 6.93 -4.63 -12.71
N LYS A 216 7.29 -4.59 -14.00
CA LYS A 216 6.96 -5.66 -14.95
C LYS A 216 7.78 -6.91 -14.68
N PRO A 217 7.22 -8.11 -14.94
CA PRO A 217 7.95 -9.37 -14.79
C PRO A 217 9.14 -9.44 -15.73
N LEU A 218 10.26 -10.00 -15.25
CA LEU A 218 11.43 -10.29 -16.07
C LEU A 218 11.11 -11.42 -17.05
N LYS A 219 11.39 -11.18 -18.33
CA LYS A 219 11.30 -12.22 -19.36
C LYS A 219 12.50 -13.18 -19.25
N ASN A 220 12.29 -14.44 -19.58
CA ASN A 220 13.34 -15.47 -19.65
C ASN A 220 14.12 -15.64 -18.32
N CYS A 221 13.41 -15.69 -17.19
CA CYS A 221 13.99 -15.98 -15.88
C CYS A 221 13.68 -17.40 -15.41
N VAL A 222 14.40 -17.86 -14.39
CA VAL A 222 14.06 -19.09 -13.68
C VAL A 222 12.72 -18.90 -13.00
N LYS A 223 11.73 -19.75 -13.31
CA LYS A 223 10.44 -19.77 -12.66
C LYS A 223 10.57 -20.40 -11.28
N PHE A 224 9.79 -19.90 -10.35
CA PHE A 224 9.78 -20.44 -9.00
C PHE A 224 9.33 -21.90 -8.98
N GLN A 225 10.00 -22.73 -8.17
CA GLN A 225 9.68 -24.13 -7.94
C GLN A 225 9.82 -24.43 -6.45
N SER A 226 8.77 -24.95 -5.85
CA SER A 226 8.74 -25.29 -4.42
C SER A 226 9.59 -26.52 -4.10
N PRO A 227 10.32 -26.55 -2.98
CA PRO A 227 10.90 -27.78 -2.45
C PRO A 227 9.79 -28.71 -1.96
N ASP A 228 9.98 -30.02 -2.08
CA ASP A 228 8.94 -31.01 -1.78
C ASP A 228 8.44 -30.95 -0.33
N THR A 229 9.32 -30.63 0.62
CA THR A 229 9.00 -30.51 2.05
C THR A 229 8.06 -29.37 2.40
N TYR A 230 8.04 -28.31 1.58
CA TYR A 230 7.16 -27.15 1.76
C TYR A 230 6.05 -27.08 0.71
N ARG A 231 5.93 -28.10 -0.15
CA ARG A 231 4.90 -28.12 -1.19
C ARG A 231 3.53 -28.32 -0.59
N VAL A 232 2.64 -27.38 -0.86
CA VAL A 232 1.22 -27.43 -0.50
C VAL A 232 0.36 -27.21 -1.73
N SER A 233 -0.90 -27.59 -1.65
CA SER A 233 -1.87 -27.44 -2.73
C SER A 233 -3.07 -26.63 -2.27
N PHE A 234 -3.60 -25.81 -3.17
CA PHE A 234 -4.86 -25.11 -3.00
C PHE A 234 -5.81 -25.49 -4.14
N ASP A 235 -7.02 -25.91 -3.79
CA ASP A 235 -8.11 -26.09 -4.76
C ASP A 235 -8.82 -24.76 -4.93
N LEU A 236 -8.67 -24.17 -6.11
CA LEU A 236 -9.19 -22.85 -6.44
C LEU A 236 -10.50 -22.95 -7.22
N PRO A 237 -11.42 -22.01 -7.04
CA PRO A 237 -12.71 -22.00 -7.74
C PRO A 237 -12.60 -22.02 -9.27
N HIS A 238 -11.54 -21.39 -9.83
CA HIS A 238 -11.44 -21.19 -11.29
C HIS A 238 -10.16 -21.76 -11.91
N HIS A 239 -9.04 -21.80 -11.19
CA HIS A 239 -7.78 -22.35 -11.71
C HIS A 239 -7.58 -23.85 -11.40
N GLY A 240 -8.56 -24.50 -10.71
CA GLY A 240 -8.36 -25.87 -10.23
C GLY A 240 -7.30 -25.96 -9.14
N THR A 241 -6.64 -27.11 -9.03
CA THR A 241 -5.59 -27.31 -8.03
C THR A 241 -4.28 -26.66 -8.47
N ILE A 242 -3.76 -25.76 -7.66
CA ILE A 242 -2.41 -25.20 -7.83
C ILE A 242 -1.49 -25.69 -6.71
N THR A 243 -0.21 -25.87 -7.03
CA THR A 243 0.84 -26.25 -6.08
C THR A 243 1.83 -25.12 -5.89
N GLY A 244 2.51 -25.11 -4.76
CA GLY A 244 3.53 -24.12 -4.48
C GLY A 244 4.13 -24.29 -3.08
N MET A 245 5.04 -23.41 -2.74
CA MET A 245 5.67 -23.36 -1.42
C MET A 245 4.76 -22.65 -0.43
N GLY A 246 4.31 -23.34 0.61
CA GLY A 246 3.71 -22.76 1.80
C GLY A 246 4.80 -22.45 2.82
N ILE A 247 4.86 -21.22 3.29
CA ILE A 247 5.76 -20.82 4.40
C ILE A 247 4.94 -20.95 5.69
N PRO A 248 5.32 -21.87 6.61
CA PRO A 248 4.58 -22.08 7.85
C PRO A 248 4.71 -20.91 8.83
N LYS A 249 3.79 -20.85 9.81
CA LYS A 249 3.93 -20.00 10.99
C LYS A 249 5.21 -20.39 11.76
N GLY A 250 5.84 -19.41 12.39
CA GLY A 250 7.07 -19.61 13.13
C GLY A 250 8.20 -18.71 12.63
N ILE A 251 9.42 -19.17 12.79
CA ILE A 251 10.63 -18.45 12.42
C ILE A 251 11.24 -19.12 11.18
N THR A 252 11.10 -18.51 10.03
CA THR A 252 11.68 -18.99 8.77
C THR A 252 12.91 -18.18 8.41
N LEU A 253 14.03 -18.86 8.20
CA LEU A 253 15.26 -18.26 7.76
C LEU A 253 15.49 -18.55 6.28
N ILE A 254 15.80 -17.53 5.48
CA ILE A 254 16.16 -17.65 4.08
C ILE A 254 17.64 -17.29 3.93
N VAL A 255 18.45 -18.28 3.57
CA VAL A 255 19.91 -18.14 3.42
C VAL A 255 20.37 -18.40 1.98
N GLY A 256 21.64 -18.20 1.71
CA GLY A 256 22.28 -18.48 0.41
C GLY A 256 23.30 -17.42 0.03
N GLY A 257 24.08 -17.69 -0.98
CA GLY A 257 25.11 -16.77 -1.48
C GLY A 257 24.55 -15.46 -2.03
N GLY A 258 25.42 -14.50 -2.27
CA GLY A 258 25.05 -13.26 -2.99
C GLY A 258 24.48 -13.57 -4.36
N TYR A 259 23.48 -12.79 -4.81
CA TYR A 259 22.81 -12.92 -6.12
C TYR A 259 22.02 -14.22 -6.37
N HIS A 260 21.79 -15.07 -5.37
CA HIS A 260 20.99 -16.30 -5.49
C HIS A 260 19.47 -16.09 -5.37
N GLY A 261 19.01 -14.83 -5.24
CA GLY A 261 17.56 -14.50 -5.30
C GLY A 261 16.87 -14.32 -3.95
N LYS A 262 17.58 -14.31 -2.81
CA LYS A 262 17.02 -14.10 -1.46
C LYS A 262 16.17 -12.84 -1.37
N SER A 263 16.74 -11.68 -1.68
CA SER A 263 16.04 -10.39 -1.64
C SER A 263 14.92 -10.28 -2.69
N THR A 264 15.04 -11.01 -3.82
CA THR A 264 13.97 -11.10 -4.83
C THR A 264 12.75 -11.85 -4.27
N LEU A 265 12.98 -12.96 -3.56
CA LEU A 265 11.92 -13.71 -2.89
C LEU A 265 11.27 -12.86 -1.80
N LEU A 266 12.07 -12.21 -0.95
CA LEU A 266 11.55 -11.34 0.10
C LEU A 266 10.72 -10.17 -0.48
N LYS A 267 11.21 -9.51 -1.55
CA LYS A 267 10.47 -8.46 -2.26
C LYS A 267 9.14 -8.93 -2.84
N ALA A 268 9.07 -10.19 -3.29
CA ALA A 268 7.81 -10.75 -3.75
C ALA A 268 6.82 -10.96 -2.60
N LEU A 269 7.31 -11.45 -1.45
CA LEU A 269 6.53 -11.61 -0.23
C LEU A 269 6.07 -10.26 0.36
N GLU A 270 6.92 -9.22 0.34
CA GLU A 270 6.56 -7.87 0.78
C GLU A 270 5.33 -7.33 0.06
N LEU A 271 5.24 -7.53 -1.25
CA LEU A 271 4.12 -7.07 -2.08
C LEU A 271 2.98 -8.09 -2.18
N GLY A 272 3.20 -9.34 -1.75
CA GLY A 272 2.18 -10.39 -1.67
C GLY A 272 1.02 -10.09 -0.70
N VAL A 273 1.13 -9.02 0.08
CA VAL A 273 0.02 -8.46 0.90
C VAL A 273 -1.10 -7.86 0.04
N TYR A 274 -0.82 -7.57 -1.23
CA TYR A 274 -1.78 -7.11 -2.24
C TYR A 274 -2.08 -8.20 -3.25
N ASP A 275 -3.24 -8.11 -3.88
CA ASP A 275 -3.55 -8.89 -5.08
C ASP A 275 -2.83 -8.30 -6.29
N HIS A 276 -2.41 -9.14 -7.22
CA HIS A 276 -1.69 -8.75 -8.42
C HIS A 276 -2.53 -9.01 -9.67
N VAL A 277 -2.34 -8.16 -10.70
CA VAL A 277 -3.06 -8.30 -11.96
C VAL A 277 -2.61 -9.54 -12.72
N LYS A 278 -3.48 -10.06 -13.58
CA LYS A 278 -3.18 -11.15 -14.50
C LYS A 278 -1.97 -10.83 -15.39
N GLY A 279 -1.05 -11.76 -15.50
CA GLY A 279 0.18 -11.63 -16.29
C GLY A 279 1.32 -10.93 -15.55
N ASP A 280 1.17 -10.64 -14.26
CA ASP A 280 2.23 -10.07 -13.43
C ASP A 280 3.32 -11.10 -13.05
N GLY A 281 3.00 -12.37 -13.09
CA GLY A 281 3.86 -13.47 -12.65
C GLY A 281 3.93 -13.67 -11.13
N ARG A 282 3.33 -12.79 -10.34
CA ARG A 282 3.17 -12.90 -8.87
C ARG A 282 1.71 -13.00 -8.45
N GLU A 283 0.81 -13.37 -9.38
CA GLU A 283 -0.62 -13.46 -9.12
C GLU A 283 -0.93 -14.33 -7.91
N PHE A 284 -0.19 -15.42 -7.75
CA PHE A 284 -0.32 -16.36 -6.64
C PHE A 284 0.89 -16.35 -5.69
N VAL A 285 1.48 -15.18 -5.51
CA VAL A 285 2.39 -14.89 -4.39
C VAL A 285 1.58 -14.15 -3.36
N ILE A 286 1.09 -14.87 -2.36
CA ILE A 286 0.14 -14.35 -1.36
C ILE A 286 0.80 -14.40 0.02
N THR A 287 0.81 -13.28 0.71
CA THR A 287 1.37 -13.12 2.06
C THR A 287 0.28 -12.70 3.03
N ASP A 288 0.43 -13.04 4.29
CA ASP A 288 -0.44 -12.56 5.37
C ASP A 288 -0.69 -11.04 5.22
N PRO A 289 -1.95 -10.59 5.21
CA PRO A 289 -2.28 -9.19 4.92
C PRO A 289 -1.75 -8.22 5.98
N THR A 290 -1.39 -8.70 7.17
CA THR A 290 -0.85 -7.87 8.25
C THR A 290 0.68 -7.81 8.25
N ALA A 291 1.35 -8.52 7.34
CA ALA A 291 2.80 -8.57 7.27
C ALA A 291 3.43 -7.18 7.16
N MET A 292 4.48 -6.94 7.93
CA MET A 292 5.25 -5.70 7.91
C MET A 292 6.73 -5.95 7.65
N LYS A 293 7.31 -5.16 6.74
CA LYS A 293 8.76 -5.08 6.55
C LYS A 293 9.37 -4.28 7.69
N ILE A 294 10.29 -4.92 8.42
CA ILE A 294 11.05 -4.31 9.52
C ILE A 294 12.47 -4.04 9.04
N ARG A 295 12.95 -2.82 9.27
CA ARG A 295 14.30 -2.39 8.91
C ARG A 295 14.81 -1.26 9.81
N ALA A 296 16.10 -0.95 9.71
CA ALA A 296 16.70 0.25 10.30
C ALA A 296 16.39 1.50 9.47
N GLU A 297 16.18 2.63 10.15
CA GLU A 297 15.86 3.94 9.55
C GLU A 297 16.60 5.04 10.32
N ASP A 298 17.88 5.26 10.00
CA ASP A 298 18.66 6.32 10.62
C ASP A 298 18.01 7.70 10.40
N GLY A 299 17.98 8.51 11.45
CA GLY A 299 17.41 9.86 11.40
C GLY A 299 15.89 9.93 11.54
N ARG A 300 15.21 8.80 11.76
CA ARG A 300 13.77 8.75 11.99
C ARG A 300 13.39 9.37 13.34
N SER A 301 12.28 10.13 13.39
CA SER A 301 11.66 10.52 14.66
C SER A 301 10.89 9.37 15.28
N ILE A 302 10.89 9.29 16.61
CA ILE A 302 10.10 8.34 17.42
C ILE A 302 9.37 9.15 18.48
N THR A 303 8.07 8.86 18.69
CA THR A 303 7.24 9.60 19.63
C THR A 303 6.53 8.66 20.59
N ASN A 304 6.92 8.71 21.88
CA ASN A 304 6.32 7.97 23.00
C ASN A 304 6.16 6.45 22.73
N THR A 305 7.13 5.83 22.04
CA THR A 305 7.10 4.39 21.78
C THR A 305 7.83 3.64 22.89
N ASP A 306 7.24 2.57 23.40
CA ASP A 306 7.90 1.68 24.35
C ASP A 306 8.90 0.77 23.61
N ILE A 307 10.19 1.11 23.69
CA ILE A 307 11.27 0.31 23.07
C ILE A 307 11.97 -0.58 24.08
N SER A 308 11.47 -0.66 25.32
CA SER A 308 12.13 -1.36 26.43
C SER A 308 12.27 -2.88 26.23
N MET A 309 11.49 -3.48 25.31
CA MET A 309 11.68 -4.86 24.89
C MET A 309 13.09 -5.11 24.30
N PHE A 310 13.67 -4.10 23.67
CA PHE A 310 14.95 -4.20 22.98
C PHE A 310 16.02 -3.25 23.51
N ILE A 311 15.66 -2.13 24.11
CA ILE A 311 16.62 -1.11 24.55
C ILE A 311 16.27 -0.67 25.97
N ASN A 312 17.24 -0.87 26.88
CA ASN A 312 17.09 -0.54 28.29
C ASN A 312 18.36 0.13 28.83
N ASN A 313 18.23 0.79 29.98
CA ASN A 313 19.36 1.34 30.73
C ASN A 313 20.28 2.23 29.87
N LEU A 314 19.69 3.13 29.10
CA LEU A 314 20.45 4.06 28.28
C LEU A 314 21.40 4.90 29.16
N PRO A 315 22.70 5.06 28.79
CA PRO A 315 23.69 5.82 29.56
C PRO A 315 23.29 7.28 29.81
N ASN A 316 22.45 7.85 28.93
CA ASN A 316 21.94 9.21 29.06
C ASN A 316 20.68 9.33 29.93
N GLY A 317 20.22 8.23 30.52
CA GLY A 317 19.04 8.18 31.41
C GLY A 317 17.71 8.44 30.72
N LYS A 318 17.62 8.41 29.37
CA LYS A 318 16.34 8.55 28.68
C LYS A 318 15.38 7.38 29.01
N ASP A 319 14.11 7.71 29.18
CA ASP A 319 13.07 6.73 29.36
C ASP A 319 12.88 5.89 28.08
N THR A 320 12.86 4.57 28.22
CA THR A 320 12.70 3.61 27.12
C THR A 320 11.28 3.06 27.00
N VAL A 321 10.44 3.27 28.02
CA VAL A 321 9.01 2.91 28.02
C VAL A 321 8.18 3.98 27.28
N SER A 322 8.54 5.24 27.45
CA SER A 322 7.96 6.35 26.69
C SER A 322 9.06 7.09 25.91
N PHE A 323 9.66 6.37 24.97
CA PHE A 323 10.83 6.87 24.27
C PHE A 323 10.49 7.93 23.22
N HIS A 324 11.23 9.04 23.26
CA HIS A 324 11.11 10.14 22.31
C HIS A 324 12.46 10.56 21.78
N THR A 325 12.56 10.74 20.45
CA THR A 325 13.72 11.33 19.78
C THR A 325 13.34 11.90 18.42
N GLU A 326 14.00 12.98 18.02
CA GLU A 326 13.87 13.55 16.67
C GLU A 326 14.80 12.87 15.66
N ASP A 327 15.81 12.12 16.15
CA ASP A 327 16.90 11.57 15.35
C ASP A 327 17.33 10.22 15.96
N ALA A 328 16.72 9.14 15.52
CA ALA A 328 17.01 7.80 16.01
C ALA A 328 18.18 7.17 15.24
N SER A 329 19.06 6.45 15.94
CA SER A 329 20.02 5.55 15.31
C SER A 329 19.35 4.36 14.65
N GLY A 330 20.07 3.61 13.82
CA GLY A 330 19.55 2.44 13.12
C GLY A 330 18.95 1.40 14.06
N SER A 331 19.65 1.03 15.14
CA SER A 331 19.14 0.07 16.13
C SER A 331 17.91 0.58 16.88
N THR A 332 17.92 1.86 17.26
CA THR A 332 16.79 2.48 17.97
C THR A 332 15.55 2.57 17.08
N SER A 333 15.72 2.96 15.82
CA SER A 333 14.62 3.03 14.86
C SER A 333 14.07 1.65 14.53
N GLN A 334 14.93 0.62 14.47
CA GLN A 334 14.50 -0.75 14.20
C GLN A 334 13.75 -1.35 15.39
N ALA A 335 14.19 -1.09 16.62
CA ALA A 335 13.45 -1.45 17.84
C ALA A 335 12.05 -0.84 17.84
N ALA A 336 11.95 0.47 17.55
CA ALA A 336 10.67 1.14 17.44
C ALA A 336 9.80 0.55 16.32
N ASN A 337 10.37 0.23 15.15
CA ASN A 337 9.64 -0.40 14.05
C ASN A 337 9.02 -1.74 14.43
N VAL A 338 9.73 -2.58 15.21
CA VAL A 338 9.20 -3.86 15.71
C VAL A 338 8.01 -3.61 16.64
N VAL A 339 8.18 -2.75 17.64
CA VAL A 339 7.12 -2.49 18.65
C VAL A 339 5.89 -1.81 18.01
N GLU A 340 6.10 -0.87 17.10
CA GLU A 340 5.02 -0.22 16.35
C GLU A 340 4.28 -1.21 15.44
N ALA A 341 4.99 -2.19 14.86
CA ALA A 341 4.36 -3.26 14.09
C ALA A 341 3.52 -4.19 14.99
N MET A 342 4.00 -4.51 16.19
CA MET A 342 3.20 -5.24 17.19
C MET A 342 1.96 -4.43 17.61
N GLU A 343 2.11 -3.13 17.85
CA GLU A 343 0.99 -2.24 18.18
C GLU A 343 -0.05 -2.21 17.05
N THR A 344 0.35 -2.30 15.80
CA THR A 344 -0.56 -2.38 14.65
C THR A 344 -1.31 -3.72 14.55
N GLY A 345 -0.83 -4.75 15.25
CA GLY A 345 -1.36 -6.12 15.19
C GLY A 345 -0.78 -6.93 14.02
N SER A 346 0.47 -6.68 13.64
CA SER A 346 1.17 -7.48 12.62
C SER A 346 1.45 -8.88 13.15
N SER A 347 1.07 -9.91 12.38
CA SER A 347 1.30 -11.33 12.68
C SER A 347 2.54 -11.89 11.98
N LEU A 348 3.17 -11.10 11.10
CA LEU A 348 4.35 -11.51 10.33
C LEU A 348 5.32 -10.36 10.14
N PHE A 349 6.58 -10.58 10.53
CA PHE A 349 7.69 -9.68 10.21
C PHE A 349 8.50 -10.20 9.04
N LEU A 350 8.80 -9.31 8.11
CA LEU A 350 9.70 -9.53 6.99
C LEU A 350 10.99 -8.75 7.24
N ILE A 351 12.12 -9.44 7.37
CA ILE A 351 13.38 -8.82 7.79
C ILE A 351 14.49 -9.20 6.80
N ASP A 352 15.29 -8.21 6.41
CA ASP A 352 16.48 -8.42 5.58
C ASP A 352 17.72 -7.95 6.37
N GLU A 353 18.70 -8.83 6.57
CA GLU A 353 19.95 -8.51 7.26
C GLU A 353 20.62 -7.28 6.65
N ASP A 354 20.63 -7.17 5.31
CA ASP A 354 21.29 -6.08 4.59
C ASP A 354 20.68 -4.69 4.86
N THR A 355 19.42 -4.64 5.32
CA THR A 355 18.73 -3.39 5.65
C THR A 355 18.50 -3.20 7.15
N SER A 356 19.09 -4.05 7.95
CA SER A 356 18.96 -4.06 9.41
C SER A 356 20.21 -3.51 10.08
N ALA A 357 20.06 -2.98 11.30
CA ALA A 357 21.19 -2.63 12.13
C ALA A 357 21.81 -3.90 12.71
N THR A 358 23.09 -4.15 12.42
CA THR A 358 23.79 -5.39 12.82
C THR A 358 23.70 -5.65 14.32
N ASN A 359 23.97 -4.64 15.15
CA ASN A 359 23.94 -4.74 16.62
C ASN A 359 22.53 -4.94 17.18
N PHE A 360 21.48 -4.58 16.42
CA PHE A 360 20.10 -4.90 16.77
C PHE A 360 19.75 -6.35 16.41
N MET A 361 20.27 -6.86 15.31
CA MET A 361 19.94 -8.21 14.84
C MET A 361 20.61 -9.28 15.70
N ILE A 362 21.92 -9.13 15.92
CA ILE A 362 22.76 -10.10 16.63
C ILE A 362 23.83 -9.38 17.43
N ARG A 363 24.43 -10.13 18.34
CA ARG A 363 25.64 -9.73 19.02
C ARG A 363 26.70 -10.80 18.83
N ASP A 364 27.85 -10.41 18.31
CA ASP A 364 28.98 -11.29 18.10
C ASP A 364 29.48 -11.89 19.42
N GLU A 365 29.83 -13.20 19.42
CA GLU A 365 30.23 -13.92 20.63
C GLU A 365 31.51 -13.34 21.24
N LEU A 366 32.47 -12.91 20.42
CA LEU A 366 33.69 -12.30 20.90
C LEU A 366 33.39 -10.96 21.59
N MET A 367 32.52 -10.14 21.00
CA MET A 367 32.06 -8.89 21.62
C MET A 367 31.36 -9.14 22.96
N GLN A 368 30.54 -10.20 23.08
CA GLN A 368 29.90 -10.55 24.34
C GLN A 368 30.87 -10.91 25.47
N ARG A 369 32.04 -11.45 25.14
CA ARG A 369 33.09 -11.77 26.13
C ARG A 369 33.85 -10.53 26.61
N VAL A 370 33.89 -9.46 25.83
CA VAL A 370 34.67 -8.23 26.11
C VAL A 370 33.77 -7.15 26.73
N VAL A 371 32.60 -6.93 26.15
CA VAL A 371 31.61 -5.97 26.65
C VAL A 371 30.52 -6.74 27.40
N LEU A 372 30.49 -6.58 28.71
CA LEU A 372 29.52 -7.28 29.56
C LEU A 372 28.07 -6.89 29.24
N ARG A 373 27.17 -7.82 29.46
CA ARG A 373 25.74 -7.61 29.17
C ARG A 373 25.15 -6.40 29.89
N ASP A 374 25.55 -6.15 31.12
CA ASP A 374 25.07 -5.03 31.94
C ASP A 374 25.50 -3.65 31.40
N GLN A 375 26.50 -3.64 30.51
CA GLN A 375 26.98 -2.43 29.83
C GLN A 375 26.36 -2.22 28.44
N GLU A 376 25.59 -3.18 27.96
CA GLU A 376 24.97 -3.15 26.62
C GLU A 376 23.48 -2.87 26.75
N PRO A 377 23.01 -1.67 26.35
CA PRO A 377 21.60 -1.31 26.43
C PRO A 377 20.71 -2.06 25.43
N ILE A 378 21.30 -2.66 24.37
CA ILE A 378 20.55 -3.33 23.30
C ILE A 378 20.44 -4.82 23.58
N THR A 379 19.20 -5.32 23.63
CA THR A 379 18.88 -6.74 23.55
C THR A 379 18.65 -7.10 22.08
N PRO A 380 19.49 -7.94 21.46
CA PRO A 380 19.37 -8.26 20.04
C PRO A 380 18.06 -8.97 19.70
N PHE A 381 17.60 -8.79 18.46
CA PHE A 381 16.36 -9.40 17.96
C PHE A 381 16.40 -10.94 18.03
N ILE A 382 17.56 -11.55 17.80
CA ILE A 382 17.73 -13.02 17.91
C ILE A 382 17.32 -13.57 19.28
N GLU A 383 17.51 -12.80 20.35
CA GLU A 383 17.14 -13.20 21.73
C GLU A 383 15.63 -13.06 21.99
N ARG A 384 14.91 -12.25 21.19
CA ARG A 384 13.48 -11.98 21.34
C ARG A 384 12.61 -12.69 20.31
N VAL A 385 13.18 -13.14 19.20
CA VAL A 385 12.38 -13.67 18.06
C VAL A 385 11.52 -14.86 18.46
N ARG A 386 12.01 -15.74 19.34
CA ARG A 386 11.24 -16.87 19.85
C ARG A 386 10.10 -16.42 20.77
N GLU A 387 10.37 -15.47 21.66
CA GLU A 387 9.36 -14.87 22.54
C GLU A 387 8.25 -14.16 21.73
N LEU A 388 8.63 -13.44 20.66
CA LEU A 388 7.69 -12.79 19.74
C LEU A 388 6.72 -13.80 19.11
N TYR A 389 7.19 -14.97 18.73
CA TYR A 389 6.34 -16.01 18.19
C TYR A 389 5.49 -16.69 19.28
N GLU A 390 6.07 -17.13 20.37
CA GLU A 390 5.39 -17.93 21.39
C GLU A 390 4.37 -17.14 22.23
N ARG A 391 4.69 -15.86 22.56
CA ARG A 391 3.80 -15.02 23.38
C ARG A 391 2.83 -14.18 22.57
N TYR A 392 3.26 -13.69 21.41
CA TYR A 392 2.48 -12.72 20.63
C TYR A 392 1.98 -13.30 19.29
N GLY A 393 2.34 -14.54 18.97
CA GLY A 393 1.94 -15.21 17.74
C GLY A 393 2.54 -14.57 16.48
N THR A 394 3.57 -13.73 16.63
CA THR A 394 4.19 -13.02 15.50
C THR A 394 5.27 -13.88 14.87
N SER A 395 5.02 -14.35 13.66
CA SER A 395 5.99 -15.09 12.84
C SER A 395 7.04 -14.15 12.24
N SER A 396 8.18 -14.70 11.85
CA SER A 396 9.26 -13.93 11.21
C SER A 396 9.81 -14.66 9.99
N ILE A 397 9.95 -13.97 8.87
CA ILE A 397 10.74 -14.41 7.72
C ILE A 397 11.99 -13.54 7.67
N ILE A 398 13.16 -14.14 7.91
CA ILE A 398 14.43 -13.44 8.02
C ILE A 398 15.32 -13.86 6.86
N VAL A 399 15.76 -12.91 6.04
CA VAL A 399 16.81 -13.13 5.04
C VAL A 399 18.15 -12.85 5.70
N ALA A 400 19.02 -13.85 5.73
CA ALA A 400 20.38 -13.74 6.26
C ALA A 400 21.40 -14.17 5.22
N GLY A 401 22.43 -13.36 5.06
CA GLY A 401 23.56 -13.62 4.14
C GLY A 401 24.80 -14.13 4.85
N SER A 402 25.03 -13.69 6.09
CA SER A 402 26.27 -13.92 6.81
C SER A 402 26.12 -14.46 8.23
N CYS A 403 24.92 -14.40 8.81
CA CYS A 403 24.70 -14.76 10.20
C CYS A 403 24.11 -16.17 10.39
N GLY A 404 24.99 -17.15 10.75
CA GLY A 404 24.59 -18.53 11.09
C GLY A 404 23.90 -18.67 12.45
N SER A 405 24.02 -17.70 13.36
CA SER A 405 23.43 -17.78 14.71
C SER A 405 21.91 -17.96 14.67
N TYR A 406 21.23 -17.47 13.63
CA TYR A 406 19.80 -17.65 13.45
C TYR A 406 19.38 -19.11 13.18
N PHE A 407 20.30 -20.02 12.87
CA PHE A 407 19.99 -21.45 12.77
C PHE A 407 19.43 -22.01 14.08
N HIS A 408 19.81 -21.44 15.22
CA HIS A 408 19.32 -21.91 16.52
C HIS A 408 17.82 -21.61 16.75
N PRO A 409 17.33 -20.36 16.64
CA PRO A 409 15.92 -20.07 16.87
C PRO A 409 15.01 -20.40 15.68
N ALA A 410 15.53 -20.59 14.47
CA ALA A 410 14.71 -20.85 13.29
C ALA A 410 13.97 -22.20 13.37
N ASP A 411 12.70 -22.25 12.94
CA ASP A 411 11.94 -23.49 12.77
C ASP A 411 12.17 -24.09 11.38
N HIS A 412 12.32 -23.22 10.38
CA HIS A 412 12.48 -23.56 8.97
C HIS A 412 13.67 -22.83 8.37
N ILE A 413 14.50 -23.53 7.61
CA ILE A 413 15.69 -22.95 6.99
C ILE A 413 15.71 -23.30 5.51
N ILE A 414 15.53 -22.27 4.67
CA ILE A 414 15.44 -22.36 3.22
C ILE A 414 16.70 -21.78 2.60
N GLN A 415 17.43 -22.53 1.84
CA GLN A 415 18.56 -22.05 1.05
C GLN A 415 18.11 -21.68 -0.35
N MET A 416 18.39 -20.45 -0.77
CA MET A 416 18.30 -20.05 -2.17
C MET A 416 19.60 -20.42 -2.89
N ASP A 417 19.50 -21.31 -3.88
CA ASP A 417 20.60 -21.71 -4.72
C ASP A 417 20.24 -21.54 -6.20
N GLN A 418 20.91 -20.63 -6.90
CA GLN A 418 20.64 -20.28 -8.30
C GLN A 418 19.13 -20.05 -8.57
N TYR A 419 18.50 -19.28 -7.68
CA TYR A 419 17.07 -18.90 -7.70
C TYR A 419 16.08 -20.03 -7.35
N VAL A 420 16.57 -21.22 -6.97
CA VAL A 420 15.75 -22.36 -6.55
C VAL A 420 15.85 -22.52 -5.03
N PRO A 421 14.72 -22.53 -4.30
CA PRO A 421 14.69 -22.77 -2.86
C PRO A 421 14.94 -24.26 -2.55
N LYS A 422 15.70 -24.55 -1.51
CA LYS A 422 15.98 -25.87 -0.97
C LYS A 422 15.73 -25.88 0.53
N ASP A 423 15.09 -26.90 1.05
CA ASP A 423 15.01 -27.12 2.48
C ASP A 423 16.36 -27.67 3.00
N ILE A 424 16.98 -26.92 3.87
CA ILE A 424 18.23 -27.32 4.54
C ILE A 424 18.08 -27.35 6.06
N THR A 425 16.83 -27.39 6.57
CA THR A 425 16.54 -27.26 8.00
C THR A 425 17.35 -28.27 8.83
N THR A 426 17.31 -29.56 8.48
CA THR A 426 18.03 -30.61 9.20
C THR A 426 19.54 -30.38 9.13
N LEU A 427 20.08 -30.12 7.93
CA LEU A 427 21.51 -29.89 7.73
C LEU A 427 22.02 -28.70 8.58
N ALA A 428 21.28 -27.58 8.54
CA ALA A 428 21.66 -26.37 9.28
C ALA A 428 21.54 -26.56 10.80
N LYS A 429 20.50 -27.27 11.26
CA LYS A 429 20.34 -27.60 12.69
C LYS A 429 21.45 -28.52 13.19
N ASP A 430 21.88 -29.50 12.40
CA ASP A 430 22.96 -30.40 12.76
C ASP A 430 24.30 -29.63 12.83
N ALA A 431 24.58 -28.79 11.84
CA ALA A 431 25.77 -27.93 11.87
C ALA A 431 25.78 -26.96 13.06
N ALA A 432 24.61 -26.43 13.46
CA ALA A 432 24.50 -25.52 14.59
C ALA A 432 24.87 -26.17 15.95
N LYS A 433 24.81 -27.51 16.07
CA LYS A 433 25.20 -28.20 17.32
C LYS A 433 26.67 -28.03 17.67
N ASP A 434 27.53 -27.83 16.68
CA ASP A 434 28.97 -27.63 16.87
C ASP A 434 29.30 -26.18 17.27
N PHE A 435 28.33 -25.29 17.20
CA PHE A 435 28.45 -23.87 17.52
C PHE A 435 27.37 -23.48 18.57
N PRO A 436 27.57 -23.82 19.84
CA PRO A 436 26.55 -23.56 20.88
C PRO A 436 26.27 -22.07 21.00
N MET A 437 25.02 -21.71 21.02
CA MET A 437 24.61 -20.34 21.28
C MET A 437 24.87 -19.98 22.74
N VAL A 438 25.37 -18.77 23.00
CA VAL A 438 25.47 -18.25 24.36
C VAL A 438 24.08 -18.27 25.00
N SER A 439 23.99 -18.75 26.25
CA SER A 439 22.71 -18.93 26.95
C SER A 439 21.89 -17.64 26.97
N LEU A 440 20.65 -17.76 26.50
CA LEU A 440 19.69 -16.66 26.57
C LEU A 440 19.24 -16.48 28.04
N PRO A 441 19.04 -15.25 28.50
CA PRO A 441 18.47 -15.03 29.83
C PRO A 441 17.05 -15.60 29.88
N GLU A 442 16.72 -16.32 30.93
CA GLU A 442 15.39 -16.91 31.16
C GLU A 442 14.29 -15.88 31.45
N ASN A 443 14.66 -14.61 31.63
CA ASN A 443 13.72 -13.57 32.02
C ASN A 443 12.87 -13.11 30.84
N LYS A 444 11.56 -13.37 30.96
CA LYS A 444 10.55 -12.81 30.04
C LYS A 444 10.50 -11.29 30.22
N HIS A 445 10.48 -10.58 29.10
CA HIS A 445 10.29 -9.13 29.12
C HIS A 445 8.82 -8.81 29.50
N PRO A 446 8.56 -7.72 30.24
CA PRO A 446 7.20 -7.19 30.41
C PRO A 446 6.53 -6.93 29.05
N ASP A 447 5.19 -7.01 28.99
CA ASP A 447 4.48 -6.69 27.75
C ASP A 447 4.72 -5.23 27.37
N PRO A 448 4.96 -4.94 26.08
CA PRO A 448 5.09 -3.56 25.64
C PRO A 448 3.82 -2.76 25.90
N CYS A 449 3.99 -1.51 26.30
CA CYS A 449 2.89 -0.59 26.55
C CYS A 449 2.40 0.02 25.23
N PHE A 450 1.09 -0.13 24.93
CA PHE A 450 0.45 0.39 23.71
C PHE A 450 -0.63 1.43 24.03
N ASP A 451 -0.54 2.12 25.16
CA ASP A 451 -1.53 3.09 25.66
C ASP A 451 -1.23 4.54 25.26
N ARG A 452 -0.30 4.75 24.33
CA ARG A 452 0.11 6.09 23.91
C ARG A 452 -1.04 6.85 23.22
N CYS A 453 -1.39 7.98 23.82
CA CYS A 453 -2.46 8.86 23.36
C CYS A 453 -1.90 10.15 22.78
N PHE A 454 -2.48 10.63 21.69
CA PHE A 454 -2.06 11.86 21.04
C PHE A 454 -3.14 12.93 21.09
N LYS A 455 -2.74 14.16 21.36
CA LYS A 455 -3.67 15.30 21.46
C LYS A 455 -4.19 15.72 20.10
N SER A 456 -5.40 16.24 20.08
CA SER A 456 -6.03 16.83 18.90
C SER A 456 -5.14 17.91 18.27
N GLY A 457 -5.18 17.98 16.95
CA GLY A 457 -4.50 19.00 16.17
C GLY A 457 -5.11 20.40 16.31
N ASN A 458 -5.31 20.90 17.55
CA ASN A 458 -5.91 22.21 17.80
C ASN A 458 -5.15 23.37 17.11
N GLN A 459 -3.85 23.25 16.92
CA GLN A 459 -3.07 24.22 16.15
C GLN A 459 -3.45 24.17 14.67
N LEU A 460 -3.60 22.98 14.09
CA LEU A 460 -4.05 22.81 12.70
C LEU A 460 -5.48 23.36 12.50
N LYS A 461 -6.39 23.17 13.47
CA LYS A 461 -7.75 23.72 13.41
C LYS A 461 -7.80 25.26 13.37
N LYS A 462 -6.79 25.92 13.93
CA LYS A 462 -6.67 27.40 13.90
C LYS A 462 -6.11 27.92 12.56
N GLU A 463 -5.54 27.06 11.74
CA GLU A 463 -5.00 27.46 10.45
C GLU A 463 -6.13 27.74 9.44
N ARG A 464 -6.07 28.90 8.80
CA ARG A 464 -7.07 29.33 7.81
C ARG A 464 -7.14 28.37 6.60
N ARG A 465 -6.06 27.63 6.30
CA ARG A 465 -5.96 26.67 5.21
C ARG A 465 -4.83 25.68 5.45
N ILE A 466 -5.17 24.42 5.61
CA ILE A 466 -4.19 23.33 5.67
C ILE A 466 -3.83 22.92 4.24
N LYS A 467 -2.52 22.81 3.97
CA LYS A 467 -2.02 22.35 2.67
C LYS A 467 -1.43 20.94 2.81
N MET A 468 -2.03 19.98 2.16
CA MET A 468 -1.48 18.62 2.01
C MET A 468 -0.94 18.45 0.58
N LYS A 469 0.30 17.98 0.45
CA LYS A 469 0.96 17.71 -0.83
C LYS A 469 1.60 16.34 -0.80
N THR A 470 1.40 15.56 -1.85
CA THR A 470 2.12 14.30 -2.07
C THR A 470 3.41 14.58 -2.82
N LEU A 471 4.50 13.95 -2.41
CA LEU A 471 5.85 14.06 -2.97
C LEU A 471 6.26 12.69 -3.52
N GLY A 472 5.59 12.26 -4.58
CA GLY A 472 5.76 10.93 -5.14
C GLY A 472 5.20 9.81 -4.24
N LYS A 473 5.83 8.64 -4.28
CA LYS A 473 5.46 7.49 -3.44
C LYS A 473 6.05 7.60 -2.02
N ASP A 474 7.16 8.28 -1.89
CA ASP A 474 8.06 8.18 -0.75
C ASP A 474 7.82 9.22 0.35
N ALA A 475 6.97 10.22 0.12
CA ALA A 475 6.69 11.25 1.12
C ALA A 475 5.39 12.03 0.83
N PHE A 476 4.88 12.67 1.88
CA PHE A 476 3.88 13.74 1.76
C PHE A 476 4.19 14.85 2.76
N SER A 477 3.61 16.03 2.57
CA SER A 477 3.73 17.11 3.54
C SER A 477 2.36 17.66 3.96
N ILE A 478 2.24 17.98 5.25
CA ILE A 478 1.15 18.75 5.82
C ILE A 478 1.73 20.10 6.23
N ASN A 479 1.35 21.16 5.52
CA ASN A 479 1.93 22.48 5.63
C ASN A 479 3.45 22.49 5.38
N LYS A 480 4.25 22.63 6.45
CA LYS A 480 5.72 22.62 6.40
C LYS A 480 6.31 21.27 6.81
N ASP A 481 5.53 20.43 7.48
CA ASP A 481 6.01 19.18 8.03
C ASP A 481 5.96 18.09 6.94
N THR A 482 7.10 17.49 6.67
CA THR A 482 7.22 16.37 5.72
C THR A 482 7.26 15.05 6.46
N VAL A 483 6.43 14.12 6.04
CA VAL A 483 6.44 12.72 6.48
C VAL A 483 7.20 11.90 5.45
N ASP A 484 8.34 11.38 5.85
CA ASP A 484 9.18 10.52 5.01
C ASP A 484 8.71 9.06 5.13
N LEU A 485 8.34 8.45 4.01
CA LEU A 485 7.84 7.08 3.90
C LEU A 485 8.70 6.20 3.00
N ARG A 486 9.89 6.67 2.59
CA ARG A 486 10.78 5.92 1.67
C ARG A 486 11.13 4.51 2.16
N TYR A 487 11.11 4.31 3.46
CA TYR A 487 11.41 3.03 4.10
C TYR A 487 10.16 2.24 4.50
N VAL A 488 8.96 2.73 4.19
CA VAL A 488 7.71 1.95 4.26
C VAL A 488 7.54 1.25 2.91
N GLU A 489 8.33 0.21 2.70
CA GLU A 489 8.58 -0.41 1.38
C GLU A 489 7.36 -1.08 0.75
N GLN A 490 6.32 -1.36 1.56
CA GLN A 490 5.07 -1.98 1.11
C GLN A 490 4.05 -0.99 0.53
N ILE A 491 4.32 0.32 0.55
CA ILE A 491 3.55 1.28 -0.23
C ILE A 491 3.82 1.01 -1.71
N ALA A 492 2.79 0.61 -2.44
CA ALA A 492 2.90 0.21 -3.85
C ALA A 492 2.69 1.38 -4.81
N ASP A 493 1.93 2.41 -4.41
CA ASP A 493 1.45 3.48 -5.29
C ASP A 493 1.47 4.86 -4.61
N ALA A 494 1.80 5.91 -5.37
CA ALA A 494 1.78 7.30 -4.88
C ALA A 494 0.37 7.77 -4.44
N GLU A 495 -0.69 7.14 -4.93
CA GLU A 495 -2.05 7.45 -4.50
C GLU A 495 -2.35 6.90 -3.10
N GLN A 496 -1.66 5.81 -2.67
CA GLN A 496 -1.67 5.39 -1.26
C GLN A 496 -1.01 6.46 -0.38
N THR A 497 0.14 7.00 -0.80
CA THR A 497 0.80 8.11 -0.09
C THR A 497 -0.09 9.33 0.01
N THR A 498 -0.88 9.62 -1.03
CA THR A 498 -1.89 10.68 -0.99
C THR A 498 -2.98 10.39 0.04
N ALA A 499 -3.48 9.15 0.07
CA ALA A 499 -4.49 8.72 1.03
C ALA A 499 -3.94 8.75 2.47
N LEU A 500 -2.69 8.32 2.69
CA LEU A 500 -2.02 8.39 4.00
C LEU A 500 -1.96 9.82 4.55
N GLY A 501 -1.63 10.80 3.71
CA GLY A 501 -1.63 12.21 4.12
C GLY A 501 -3.01 12.70 4.57
N TYR A 502 -4.08 12.31 3.87
CA TYR A 502 -5.45 12.65 4.29
C TYR A 502 -5.93 11.83 5.49
N ALA A 503 -5.55 10.57 5.58
CA ALA A 503 -5.86 9.72 6.73
C ALA A 503 -5.25 10.26 8.02
N LEU A 504 -3.96 10.64 7.99
CA LEU A 504 -3.29 11.30 9.12
C LEU A 504 -3.97 12.61 9.49
N LEU A 505 -4.27 13.45 8.49
CA LEU A 505 -4.94 14.73 8.73
C LEU A 505 -6.32 14.53 9.36
N TYR A 506 -7.11 13.59 8.85
CA TYR A 506 -8.42 13.25 9.40
C TYR A 506 -8.32 12.73 10.83
N ALA A 507 -7.41 11.80 11.10
CA ALA A 507 -7.17 11.27 12.45
C ALA A 507 -6.82 12.40 13.43
N LYS A 508 -5.92 13.29 13.05
CA LYS A 508 -5.46 14.42 13.88
C LYS A 508 -6.56 15.45 14.15
N LEU A 509 -7.44 15.69 13.20
CA LEU A 509 -8.52 16.69 13.32
C LEU A 509 -9.77 16.14 14.03
N HIS A 510 -10.06 14.85 13.89
CA HIS A 510 -11.36 14.30 14.26
C HIS A 510 -11.31 13.14 15.28
N LEU A 511 -10.23 12.36 15.34
CA LEU A 511 -10.18 11.13 16.15
C LEU A 511 -9.24 11.24 17.35
N MET A 512 -8.07 11.89 17.21
CA MET A 512 -7.12 12.08 18.30
C MET A 512 -7.66 13.10 19.31
N ASP A 513 -7.98 12.65 20.52
CA ASP A 513 -8.58 13.48 21.57
C ASP A 513 -7.72 13.55 22.85
N GLY A 514 -6.57 12.87 22.86
CA GLY A 514 -5.67 12.75 24.01
C GLY A 514 -6.11 11.71 25.05
N LYS A 515 -7.13 10.90 24.74
CA LYS A 515 -7.66 9.84 25.62
C LYS A 515 -7.64 8.48 24.92
N LYS A 516 -7.91 8.44 23.62
CA LYS A 516 -7.86 7.23 22.81
C LYS A 516 -6.42 6.89 22.48
N ASP A 517 -6.06 5.63 22.66
CA ASP A 517 -4.78 5.11 22.19
C ASP A 517 -4.72 5.07 20.65
N LEU A 518 -3.51 4.91 20.10
CA LEU A 518 -3.29 4.94 18.67
C LEU A 518 -3.96 3.76 17.93
N ARG A 519 -4.07 2.59 18.55
CA ARG A 519 -4.81 1.44 17.99
C ARG A 519 -6.26 1.80 17.77
N THR A 520 -6.92 2.31 18.80
CA THR A 520 -8.32 2.74 18.74
C THR A 520 -8.54 3.79 17.66
N VAL A 521 -7.65 4.78 17.57
CA VAL A 521 -7.70 5.81 16.51
C VAL A 521 -7.61 5.18 15.12
N ALA A 522 -6.67 4.25 14.92
CA ALA A 522 -6.49 3.59 13.63
C ALA A 522 -7.68 2.68 13.27
N ASP A 523 -8.24 1.95 14.24
CA ASP A 523 -9.39 1.07 14.03
C ASP A 523 -10.67 1.87 13.72
N GLU A 524 -10.92 2.97 14.42
CA GLU A 524 -12.04 3.89 14.09
C GLU A 524 -11.87 4.49 12.69
N LEU A 525 -10.65 4.88 12.32
CA LEU A 525 -10.36 5.41 10.98
C LEU A 525 -10.63 4.36 9.90
N MET A 526 -10.15 3.13 10.09
CA MET A 526 -10.41 2.02 9.17
C MET A 526 -11.91 1.72 9.06
N GLN A 527 -12.64 1.70 10.17
CA GLN A 527 -14.09 1.50 10.18
C GLN A 527 -14.83 2.60 9.41
N ILE A 528 -14.41 3.85 9.53
CA ILE A 528 -14.98 4.98 8.76
C ILE A 528 -14.74 4.76 7.26
N ILE A 529 -13.52 4.38 6.88
CA ILE A 529 -13.19 4.12 5.47
C ILE A 529 -13.98 2.92 4.93
N GLU A 530 -14.09 1.85 5.69
CA GLU A 530 -14.81 0.64 5.28
C GLU A 530 -16.31 0.85 5.10
N THR A 531 -16.91 1.67 5.97
CA THR A 531 -18.36 1.92 5.95
C THR A 531 -18.77 3.03 4.99
N LYS A 532 -17.97 4.08 4.85
CA LYS A 532 -18.30 5.30 4.09
C LYS A 532 -17.45 5.49 2.82
N GLY A 533 -16.51 4.57 2.57
CA GLY A 533 -15.56 4.63 1.47
C GLY A 533 -14.35 5.54 1.74
N LEU A 534 -13.30 5.37 0.95
CA LEU A 534 -12.03 6.08 1.09
C LEU A 534 -12.18 7.63 0.99
N SER A 535 -13.19 8.12 0.30
CA SER A 535 -13.47 9.55 0.20
C SER A 535 -13.93 10.20 1.52
N ALA A 536 -14.35 9.41 2.51
CA ALA A 536 -14.82 9.91 3.80
C ALA A 536 -13.74 10.64 4.62
N ILE A 537 -12.46 10.35 4.34
CA ILE A 537 -11.32 11.04 4.99
C ILE A 537 -11.02 12.42 4.36
N LEU A 538 -11.77 12.81 3.33
CA LEU A 538 -11.57 14.10 2.66
C LEU A 538 -12.50 15.15 3.29
N ASP A 539 -11.92 16.24 3.78
CA ASP A 539 -12.68 17.44 4.11
C ASP A 539 -12.88 18.29 2.82
N SER A 540 -13.66 17.75 1.89
CA SER A 540 -13.86 18.32 0.56
C SER A 540 -15.26 18.07 0.05
N LYS A 541 -15.81 19.08 -0.65
CA LYS A 541 -17.14 19.00 -1.29
C LYS A 541 -17.16 18.08 -2.52
N TYR A 542 -16.02 17.63 -3.02
CA TYR A 542 -15.89 16.76 -4.18
C TYR A 542 -14.85 15.67 -3.93
N VAL A 543 -15.07 14.52 -4.54
CA VAL A 543 -14.16 13.38 -4.45
C VAL A 543 -12.89 13.67 -5.27
N LYS A 544 -11.73 13.36 -4.71
CA LYS A 544 -10.46 13.37 -5.43
C LYS A 544 -10.28 12.06 -6.16
N SER A 545 -9.84 12.11 -7.41
CA SER A 545 -9.64 10.92 -8.26
C SER A 545 -8.36 10.14 -7.97
N ASN A 546 -7.51 10.62 -7.08
CA ASN A 546 -6.14 10.14 -6.89
C ASN A 546 -5.86 9.61 -5.47
N LEU A 547 -6.78 8.85 -4.91
CA LEU A 547 -6.58 8.10 -3.67
C LEU A 547 -6.64 6.61 -3.95
N ALA A 548 -5.69 5.86 -3.38
CA ALA A 548 -5.71 4.41 -3.32
C ALA A 548 -5.66 3.95 -1.86
N MET A 549 -6.35 2.85 -1.54
CA MET A 549 -6.49 2.34 -0.18
C MET A 549 -5.13 1.87 0.36
N PRO A 550 -4.60 2.46 1.46
CA PRO A 550 -3.49 1.92 2.22
C PRO A 550 -4.01 0.88 3.23
N ARG A 551 -3.16 -0.02 3.69
CA ARG A 551 -3.48 -0.90 4.82
C ARG A 551 -3.37 -0.13 6.14
N LYS A 552 -3.94 -0.69 7.22
CA LYS A 552 -3.80 -0.16 8.59
C LYS A 552 -2.32 0.02 8.96
N GLN A 553 -1.47 -0.91 8.51
CA GLN A 553 -0.02 -0.92 8.73
C GLN A 553 0.66 0.36 8.20
N GLU A 554 0.37 0.74 6.96
CA GLU A 554 0.92 1.98 6.38
C GLU A 554 0.33 3.23 7.02
N ILE A 555 -0.94 3.20 7.44
CA ILE A 555 -1.58 4.34 8.15
C ILE A 555 -0.85 4.58 9.47
N MET A 556 -0.66 3.55 10.29
CA MET A 556 0.07 3.69 11.56
C MET A 556 1.54 4.04 11.33
N ALA A 557 2.19 3.46 10.32
CA ALA A 557 3.54 3.83 9.95
C ALA A 557 3.68 5.32 9.57
N ALA A 558 2.70 5.88 8.85
CA ALA A 558 2.67 7.30 8.50
C ALA A 558 2.45 8.19 9.73
N ILE A 559 1.55 7.80 10.64
CA ILE A 559 1.32 8.52 11.90
C ILE A 559 2.61 8.54 12.73
N ASN A 560 3.27 7.40 12.90
CA ASN A 560 4.50 7.25 13.69
C ASN A 560 5.69 8.08 13.16
N ARG A 561 5.68 8.49 11.88
CA ARG A 561 6.72 9.31 11.25
C ARG A 561 6.38 10.79 11.16
N TYR A 562 5.23 11.19 11.68
CA TYR A 562 4.83 12.59 11.70
C TYR A 562 5.41 13.31 12.92
N ARG A 563 6.38 14.20 12.72
CA ARG A 563 7.12 14.87 13.80
C ARG A 563 6.27 15.78 14.69
N SER A 564 5.18 16.33 14.17
CA SER A 564 4.25 17.19 14.93
C SER A 564 3.06 16.41 15.52
N LEU A 565 3.31 15.17 15.93
CA LEU A 565 2.28 14.28 16.50
C LEU A 565 1.83 14.73 17.89
#